data_55a512d7705491b9b2812928475bc51b
#
_entry.id   55a512d7705491b9b2812928475bc51b
#
_cell.length_a   1.000
_cell.length_b   1.000
_cell.length_c   1.000
_cell.angle_alpha   90.00
_cell.angle_beta   90.00
_cell.angle_gamma   90.00
#
_symmetry.space_group_name_H-M   'P 1'
#
loop_
_entity.id
_entity.type
_entity.pdbx_description
1 polymer ?
#
loop_
_entity_poly.entity_id
_entity_poly.type
_entity_poly.pdbx_seq_one_letter_code
_entity_poly.pdbx_strand_id
1 'polypeptide(L)'
;MLWKGVIYSWLASASRSHCTPLSPVPVYRQQIRPYGFCLNRRGDLFALICTLGEISLSLQGERNLRMNKHILMMALLVSVAVDTAAQEADSLQVGGPMIHRVEADVLPSIILHTNQYLRGNNPEGRTMNHAFTARLKYAFQRPQDNERTAVYKGAYQGVGVAYHDFNPQLGNPLSAFIFQGAQIKSIAPRLSLNYEWNLGLTFGWHPFDPQDNPENKVIGSKVTAYIDVDLYLRWQLADCLDVNLGGSITHFSNGNTTIPNAGLNVLGGRVSVAYYVNRRLNRQLHTQVVSPLRRHVDCDLVLYGAWRKQGFYFDQGPVALPGSYGVFGFTLNPLYHLNHWFNAGVSVDGVYDRSANLYFDGDYIVGEGEQDAKWEHVRRPAAIKQMALGLSARAEFVMPYFTINLGYGHNIVNARGGLKGWYQMLALKVGLSRRIFANIGYSLHDFKYPNHLMLGAGVHL
;
A
#
# COMPACT_ATOMS: atom_id res chain seq x y z
N MET A 1 36.93 -9.44 -6.43
CA MET A 1 38.10 -8.62 -6.04
C MET A 1 38.08 -7.18 -6.57
N LEU A 2 37.17 -6.82 -7.47
CA LEU A 2 37.05 -5.46 -8.08
C LEU A 2 36.35 -4.40 -7.19
N TRP A 3 35.61 -4.80 -6.18
CA TRP A 3 34.83 -3.87 -5.35
C TRP A 3 35.62 -3.18 -4.22
N LYS A 4 36.73 -3.72 -3.79
CA LYS A 4 37.57 -3.09 -2.74
C LYS A 4 38.38 -1.88 -3.24
N GLY A 5 38.73 -1.82 -4.52
CA GLY A 5 39.51 -0.71 -5.11
C GLY A 5 38.73 0.60 -5.26
N VAL A 6 37.43 0.53 -5.52
CA VAL A 6 36.59 1.71 -5.78
C VAL A 6 36.28 2.49 -4.49
N ILE A 7 36.09 1.79 -3.37
CA ILE A 7 35.80 2.42 -2.08
C ILE A 7 37.03 3.15 -1.52
N TYR A 8 38.22 2.60 -1.69
CA TYR A 8 39.47 3.23 -1.18
C TYR A 8 39.93 4.43 -2.02
N SER A 9 39.69 4.46 -3.31
CA SER A 9 40.01 5.63 -4.16
C SER A 9 39.12 6.83 -3.87
N TRP A 10 37.86 6.59 -3.47
CA TRP A 10 36.87 7.63 -3.16
C TRP A 10 37.18 8.30 -1.80
N LEU A 11 37.61 7.53 -0.80
CA LEU A 11 38.01 8.05 0.50
C LEU A 11 39.29 8.88 0.45
N ALA A 12 40.20 8.59 -0.49
CA ALA A 12 41.44 9.33 -0.66
C ALA A 12 41.32 10.64 -1.43
N SER A 13 40.27 10.78 -2.27
CA SER A 13 39.99 12.00 -3.06
C SER A 13 39.29 13.09 -2.24
N ALA A 14 38.55 12.73 -1.19
CA ALA A 14 37.84 13.69 -0.35
C ALA A 14 38.70 14.42 0.70
N SER A 15 39.98 14.08 0.82
CA SER A 15 40.88 14.64 1.85
C SER A 15 41.83 15.76 1.38
N ARG A 16 41.70 16.23 0.11
CA ARG A 16 42.60 17.29 -0.41
C ARG A 16 41.78 18.49 -0.92
N SER A 17 41.46 19.39 -0.01
CA SER A 17 41.28 20.82 -0.36
C SER A 17 41.51 21.71 0.85
N HIS A 18 42.65 22.35 0.82
CA HIS A 18 43.07 23.63 1.41
C HIS A 18 42.96 23.86 2.92
N CYS A 19 44.09 23.71 3.58
CA CYS A 19 44.42 24.41 4.83
C CYS A 19 45.55 25.40 4.59
N THR A 20 45.28 26.69 4.82
CA THR A 20 46.30 27.72 5.08
C THR A 20 46.62 27.75 6.57
N PRO A 21 47.91 27.99 7.00
CA PRO A 21 48.28 27.90 8.39
C PRO A 21 48.08 29.22 9.12
N LEU A 22 47.45 29.20 10.29
CA LEU A 22 47.48 30.25 11.29
C LEU A 22 47.90 29.73 12.66
N SER A 23 48.70 30.53 13.33
CA SER A 23 49.52 30.42 14.54
C SER A 23 48.90 29.77 15.79
N PRO A 24 49.72 29.36 16.81
CA PRO A 24 49.32 28.48 17.90
C PRO A 24 48.68 29.22 19.08
N VAL A 25 47.56 28.69 19.59
CA VAL A 25 46.93 29.05 20.87
C VAL A 25 46.63 27.73 21.66
N PRO A 26 46.60 27.73 22.98
CA PRO A 26 46.99 26.60 23.83
C PRO A 26 45.94 25.51 23.97
N VAL A 27 46.48 24.32 24.23
CA VAL A 27 45.81 23.02 24.42
C VAL A 27 44.80 23.06 25.58
N TYR A 28 43.51 22.99 25.25
CA TYR A 28 42.51 22.44 26.17
C TYR A 28 42.10 21.05 25.64
N ARG A 29 42.33 20.03 26.51
CA ARG A 29 41.88 18.66 26.27
C ARG A 29 40.35 18.61 26.22
N GLN A 30 39.74 18.66 25.05
CA GLN A 30 38.37 18.29 24.85
C GLN A 30 38.27 16.90 24.28
N GLN A 31 37.48 16.06 24.93
CA GLN A 31 37.13 14.70 24.51
C GLN A 31 36.60 14.73 23.07
N ILE A 32 37.27 14.02 22.16
CA ILE A 32 36.82 13.82 20.80
C ILE A 32 35.55 12.95 20.85
N ARG A 33 34.38 13.57 20.71
CA ARG A 33 33.14 12.86 20.35
C ARG A 33 33.19 12.55 18.85
N PRO A 34 32.80 11.32 18.42
CA PRO A 34 32.71 11.02 17.01
C PRO A 34 31.65 11.92 16.35
N TYR A 35 32.07 12.81 15.49
CA TYR A 35 31.18 13.62 14.66
C TYR A 35 30.40 12.70 13.70
N GLY A 36 29.13 12.51 13.95
CA GLY A 36 28.24 11.88 12.99
C GLY A 36 28.10 12.76 11.74
N PHE A 37 28.47 12.24 10.58
CA PHE A 37 28.24 12.85 9.28
C PHE A 37 26.74 12.96 9.04
N CYS A 38 26.18 14.14 9.16
CA CYS A 38 24.89 14.50 8.60
C CYS A 38 25.09 15.63 7.61
N LEU A 39 24.60 15.42 6.41
CA LEU A 39 24.56 16.45 5.37
C LEU A 39 23.79 17.66 5.91
N ASN A 40 24.47 18.78 6.15
CA ASN A 40 23.93 19.93 6.87
C ASN A 40 23.66 21.15 5.97
N ARG A 41 23.77 21.00 4.64
CA ARG A 41 23.54 22.07 3.66
C ARG A 41 22.65 21.61 2.51
N ARG A 42 21.76 22.51 2.02
CA ARG A 42 20.88 22.28 0.86
C ARG A 42 21.59 21.74 -0.39
N GLY A 43 22.88 22.10 -0.57
CA GLY A 43 23.72 21.59 -1.67
C GLY A 43 24.02 20.10 -1.63
N ASP A 44 24.05 19.50 -0.46
CA ASP A 44 24.51 18.12 -0.28
C ASP A 44 23.44 17.10 -0.69
N LEU A 45 22.16 17.43 -0.49
CA LEU A 45 21.04 16.57 -0.93
C LEU A 45 20.93 16.60 -2.47
N PHE A 46 21.12 17.78 -3.08
CA PHE A 46 21.13 17.92 -4.53
C PHE A 46 22.31 17.17 -5.16
N ALA A 47 23.48 17.23 -4.54
CA ALA A 47 24.65 16.47 -4.94
C ALA A 47 24.42 14.94 -4.84
N LEU A 48 23.77 14.48 -3.77
CA LEU A 48 23.43 13.04 -3.60
C LEU A 48 22.43 12.58 -4.68
N ILE A 49 21.41 13.40 -5.00
CA ILE A 49 20.42 13.08 -6.06
C ILE A 49 21.10 13.07 -7.43
N CYS A 50 22.00 14.03 -7.70
CA CYS A 50 22.80 14.06 -8.93
C CYS A 50 23.73 12.85 -9.04
N THR A 51 24.40 12.47 -7.96
CA THR A 51 25.29 11.30 -7.94
C THR A 51 24.53 9.99 -8.13
N LEU A 52 23.33 9.85 -7.54
CA LEU A 52 22.44 8.71 -7.77
C LEU A 52 21.93 8.70 -9.21
N GLY A 53 21.66 9.87 -9.79
CA GLY A 53 21.32 10.04 -11.21
C GLY A 53 22.46 9.62 -12.14
N GLU A 54 23.70 10.00 -11.82
CA GLU A 54 24.91 9.63 -12.60
C GLU A 54 25.23 8.14 -12.49
N ILE A 55 25.05 7.53 -11.30
CA ILE A 55 25.18 6.07 -11.12
C ILE A 55 24.12 5.33 -11.94
N SER A 56 22.89 5.83 -11.98
CA SER A 56 21.82 5.29 -12.83
C SER A 56 22.15 5.42 -14.32
N LEU A 57 22.75 6.53 -14.75
CA LEU A 57 23.20 6.76 -16.12
C LEU A 57 24.40 5.87 -16.52
N SER A 58 25.33 5.61 -15.61
CA SER A 58 26.48 4.76 -15.87
C SER A 58 26.14 3.26 -15.97
N LEU A 59 25.05 2.83 -15.31
CA LEU A 59 24.48 1.48 -15.45
C LEU A 59 23.66 1.29 -16.72
N GLN A 60 23.39 2.38 -17.46
CA GLN A 60 22.59 2.41 -18.68
C GLN A 60 23.37 1.97 -19.95
N GLY A 61 24.70 1.72 -19.83
CA GLY A 61 25.56 1.37 -20.97
C GLY A 61 25.25 0.03 -21.67
N GLU A 62 24.39 -0.82 -21.12
CA GLU A 62 24.16 -2.16 -21.68
C GLU A 62 22.69 -2.56 -21.97
N ARG A 63 21.70 -1.75 -21.61
CA ARG A 63 20.31 -2.02 -22.02
C ARG A 63 19.55 -0.72 -22.22
N ASN A 64 18.84 -0.59 -23.35
CA ASN A 64 17.98 0.54 -23.74
C ASN A 64 16.84 0.82 -22.72
N LEU A 65 17.17 1.28 -21.54
CA LEU A 65 16.22 1.85 -20.58
C LEU A 65 16.08 3.34 -20.90
N ARG A 66 15.09 3.69 -21.72
CA ARG A 66 14.61 5.08 -21.82
C ARG A 66 14.05 5.46 -20.46
N MET A 67 14.87 6.06 -19.60
CA MET A 67 14.41 6.68 -18.37
C MET A 67 13.40 7.77 -18.73
N ASN A 68 12.14 7.52 -18.40
CA ASN A 68 11.04 8.36 -18.81
C ASN A 68 11.20 9.74 -18.16
N LYS A 69 11.21 10.83 -18.95
CA LYS A 69 11.27 12.24 -18.49
C LYS A 69 10.31 12.55 -17.34
N HIS A 70 9.29 11.75 -17.17
CA HIS A 70 8.32 11.82 -16.05
C HIS A 70 8.92 11.43 -14.70
N ILE A 71 9.89 10.50 -14.64
CA ILE A 71 10.58 10.10 -13.40
C ILE A 71 11.47 11.26 -12.91
N LEU A 72 12.19 11.91 -13.84
CA LEU A 72 13.02 13.07 -13.51
C LEU A 72 12.17 14.27 -13.03
N MET A 73 11.03 14.50 -13.67
CA MET A 73 10.08 15.54 -13.30
C MET A 73 9.43 15.26 -11.94
N MET A 74 9.13 14.01 -11.63
CA MET A 74 8.59 13.59 -10.33
C MET A 74 9.63 13.75 -9.21
N ALA A 75 10.90 13.41 -9.45
CA ALA A 75 11.98 13.64 -8.50
C ALA A 75 12.16 15.15 -8.21
N LEU A 76 12.02 15.98 -9.23
CA LEU A 76 12.08 17.45 -9.10
C LEU A 76 10.87 18.00 -8.32
N LEU A 77 9.66 17.51 -8.57
CA LEU A 77 8.44 17.94 -7.86
C LEU A 77 8.48 17.53 -6.38
N VAL A 78 9.03 16.36 -6.06
CA VAL A 78 9.21 15.92 -4.67
C VAL A 78 10.27 16.77 -3.96
N SER A 79 11.36 17.17 -4.63
CA SER A 79 12.37 18.05 -4.03
C SER A 79 11.80 19.44 -3.71
N VAL A 80 10.95 20.01 -4.58
CA VAL A 80 10.26 21.26 -4.35
C VAL A 80 9.22 21.14 -3.22
N ALA A 81 8.47 20.03 -3.15
CA ALA A 81 7.50 19.78 -2.08
C ALA A 81 8.16 19.63 -0.70
N VAL A 82 9.36 19.04 -0.65
CA VAL A 82 10.15 18.93 0.59
C VAL A 82 10.64 20.31 1.06
N ASP A 83 11.06 21.17 0.14
CA ASP A 83 11.51 22.53 0.49
C ASP A 83 10.35 23.42 0.98
N THR A 84 9.16 23.33 0.38
CA THR A 84 7.97 24.09 0.84
C THR A 84 7.44 23.59 2.17
N ALA A 85 7.39 22.26 2.39
CA ALA A 85 6.97 21.68 3.67
C ALA A 85 7.94 22.03 4.82
N ALA A 86 9.23 22.19 4.54
CA ALA A 86 10.22 22.61 5.53
C ALA A 86 10.06 24.08 5.96
N GLN A 87 9.50 24.94 5.10
CA GLN A 87 9.24 26.36 5.40
C GLN A 87 7.95 26.59 6.19
N GLU A 88 6.89 25.78 5.97
CA GLU A 88 5.63 25.90 6.71
C GLU A 88 5.70 25.31 8.14
N ALA A 89 6.64 24.40 8.41
CA ALA A 89 6.77 23.76 9.71
C ALA A 89 7.20 24.72 10.84
N ASP A 90 7.72 25.88 10.54
CA ASP A 90 8.18 26.84 11.56
C ASP A 90 7.07 27.71 12.18
N SER A 91 5.83 27.65 11.70
CA SER A 91 4.79 28.63 12.05
C SER A 91 3.65 28.15 12.96
N LEU A 92 3.56 26.85 13.33
CA LEU A 92 2.47 26.31 14.16
C LEU A 92 3.02 25.51 15.36
N GLN A 93 3.35 26.21 16.45
CA GLN A 93 3.79 25.63 17.70
C GLN A 93 2.62 25.38 18.67
N VAL A 94 2.16 24.12 18.75
CA VAL A 94 1.79 23.46 20.01
C VAL A 94 2.23 21.99 19.89
N GLY A 95 3.35 21.62 20.51
CA GLY A 95 4.01 20.33 20.38
C GLY A 95 5.35 20.46 19.63
N GLY A 96 6.32 19.57 19.90
CA GLY A 96 7.62 19.60 19.22
C GLY A 96 7.49 19.50 17.68
N PRO A 97 8.51 19.94 16.92
CA PRO A 97 8.44 19.97 15.45
C PRO A 97 8.23 18.59 14.86
N MET A 98 7.41 18.50 13.80
CA MET A 98 7.19 17.27 13.06
C MET A 98 8.50 16.73 12.50
N ILE A 99 8.69 15.41 12.57
CA ILE A 99 9.84 14.75 11.93
C ILE A 99 9.44 14.42 10.48
N HIS A 100 10.21 14.92 9.53
CA HIS A 100 10.00 14.68 8.10
C HIS A 100 10.98 13.65 7.58
N ARG A 101 10.52 12.75 6.71
CA ARG A 101 11.30 11.66 6.13
C ARG A 101 11.06 11.55 4.63
N VAL A 102 12.14 11.44 3.87
CA VAL A 102 12.11 11.06 2.46
C VAL A 102 12.74 9.67 2.35
N GLU A 103 12.13 8.78 1.59
CA GLU A 103 12.59 7.42 1.45
C GLU A 103 12.51 6.96 0.00
N ALA A 104 13.57 6.28 -0.46
CA ALA A 104 13.61 5.60 -1.74
C ALA A 104 13.75 4.10 -1.53
N ASP A 105 12.87 3.33 -2.16
CA ASP A 105 12.85 1.86 -2.07
C ASP A 105 13.08 1.24 -3.45
N VAL A 106 13.69 0.07 -3.46
CA VAL A 106 13.73 -0.85 -4.61
C VAL A 106 13.26 -2.23 -4.16
N LEU A 107 12.41 -2.86 -5.00
CA LEU A 107 11.78 -4.14 -4.73
C LEU A 107 11.97 -5.07 -5.93
N PRO A 108 13.09 -5.81 -6.02
CA PRO A 108 13.15 -6.97 -6.88
C PRO A 108 12.12 -8.00 -6.41
N SER A 109 11.31 -8.53 -7.32
CA SER A 109 10.11 -9.26 -6.97
C SER A 109 9.87 -10.46 -7.88
N ILE A 110 9.09 -11.42 -7.37
CA ILE A 110 8.55 -12.54 -8.12
C ILE A 110 7.04 -12.40 -8.25
N ILE A 111 6.52 -12.75 -9.42
CA ILE A 111 5.10 -12.78 -9.71
C ILE A 111 4.53 -14.13 -9.28
N LEU A 112 3.46 -14.14 -8.47
CA LEU A 112 2.77 -15.36 -8.09
C LEU A 112 1.82 -15.80 -9.20
N HIS A 113 2.01 -17.00 -9.72
CA HIS A 113 1.27 -17.54 -10.87
C HIS A 113 -0.15 -18.00 -10.50
N THR A 114 -1.02 -17.07 -10.19
CA THR A 114 -2.42 -17.34 -9.83
C THR A 114 -3.33 -17.56 -11.03
N ASN A 115 -2.86 -17.29 -12.26
CA ASN A 115 -3.61 -17.40 -13.49
C ASN A 115 -2.78 -18.06 -14.60
N GLN A 116 -3.42 -18.72 -15.58
CA GLN A 116 -2.75 -19.39 -16.69
C GLN A 116 -1.99 -18.40 -17.61
N TYR A 117 -2.49 -17.19 -17.77
CA TYR A 117 -1.82 -16.12 -18.50
C TYR A 117 -0.41 -15.85 -17.96
N LEU A 118 -0.25 -15.83 -16.63
CA LEU A 118 1.05 -15.67 -15.98
C LEU A 118 1.95 -16.91 -16.11
N ARG A 119 1.36 -18.08 -16.37
CA ARG A 119 2.07 -19.36 -16.53
C ARG A 119 2.54 -19.65 -17.95
N GLY A 120 2.29 -18.72 -18.90
CA GLY A 120 2.72 -18.84 -20.27
C GLY A 120 1.61 -19.04 -21.29
N ASN A 121 0.33 -19.12 -20.86
CA ASN A 121 -0.78 -19.04 -21.80
C ASN A 121 -1.02 -17.54 -22.16
N ASN A 122 -0.09 -17.01 -22.92
CA ASN A 122 -0.02 -15.60 -23.36
C ASN A 122 0.67 -15.52 -24.72
N PRO A 123 0.58 -14.38 -25.45
CA PRO A 123 1.13 -14.23 -26.81
C PRO A 123 2.62 -14.57 -26.93
N GLU A 124 3.42 -14.40 -25.89
CA GLU A 124 4.86 -14.75 -25.92
C GLU A 124 5.13 -16.22 -25.59
N GLY A 125 4.13 -16.99 -25.12
CA GLY A 125 4.29 -18.37 -24.69
C GLY A 125 5.26 -18.55 -23.51
N ARG A 126 5.49 -17.49 -22.72
CA ARG A 126 6.49 -17.48 -21.64
C ARG A 126 5.89 -17.15 -20.29
N THR A 127 6.39 -17.82 -19.25
CA THR A 127 6.03 -17.55 -17.87
C THR A 127 6.54 -16.17 -17.43
N MET A 128 5.70 -15.39 -16.78
CA MET A 128 6.03 -14.10 -16.19
C MET A 128 6.49 -14.28 -14.75
N ASN A 129 7.80 -14.37 -14.52
CA ASN A 129 8.35 -14.72 -13.20
C ASN A 129 8.74 -13.51 -12.38
N HIS A 130 9.23 -12.44 -12.99
CA HIS A 130 9.93 -11.35 -12.32
C HIS A 130 9.24 -10.02 -12.56
N ALA A 131 9.35 -9.17 -11.54
CA ALA A 131 8.97 -7.78 -11.60
C ALA A 131 9.99 -6.95 -10.82
N PHE A 132 10.04 -5.66 -11.11
CA PHE A 132 10.82 -4.71 -10.35
C PHE A 132 9.98 -3.49 -10.01
N THR A 133 10.04 -3.02 -8.77
CA THR A 133 9.34 -1.81 -8.33
C THR A 133 10.33 -0.83 -7.72
N ALA A 134 10.25 0.43 -8.11
CA ALA A 134 10.93 1.55 -7.47
C ALA A 134 9.89 2.46 -6.84
N ARG A 135 10.08 2.83 -5.55
CA ARG A 135 9.16 3.72 -4.81
C ARG A 135 9.91 4.95 -4.32
N LEU A 136 9.23 6.10 -4.37
CA LEU A 136 9.65 7.33 -3.72
C LEU A 136 8.55 7.78 -2.76
N LYS A 137 8.91 8.02 -1.49
CA LYS A 137 7.97 8.26 -0.40
C LYS A 137 8.36 9.50 0.39
N TYR A 138 7.36 10.28 0.78
CA TYR A 138 7.48 11.33 1.77
C TYR A 138 6.61 11.02 2.97
N ALA A 139 7.21 11.00 4.16
CA ALA A 139 6.50 10.73 5.40
C ALA A 139 6.73 11.82 6.43
N PHE A 140 5.76 11.95 7.32
CA PHE A 140 5.86 12.73 8.52
C PHE A 140 5.50 11.90 9.74
N GLN A 141 6.16 12.22 10.85
CA GLN A 141 6.02 11.54 12.13
C GLN A 141 5.85 12.59 13.21
N ARG A 142 4.86 12.42 14.08
CA ARG A 142 4.73 13.28 15.27
C ARG A 142 5.80 12.93 16.29
N PRO A 143 6.35 13.91 17.02
CA PRO A 143 7.18 13.65 18.17
C PRO A 143 6.41 12.79 19.21
N GLN A 144 7.14 12.01 19.99
CA GLN A 144 6.56 11.25 21.12
C GLN A 144 6.43 12.13 22.35
N ASP A 145 5.70 13.24 22.21
CA ASP A 145 5.53 14.29 23.21
C ASP A 145 4.24 14.16 24.04
N ASN A 146 3.38 13.23 23.66
CA ASN A 146 2.14 12.95 24.39
C ASN A 146 1.85 11.43 24.44
N GLU A 147 0.95 11.04 25.33
CA GLU A 147 0.59 9.66 25.56
C GLU A 147 0.11 8.94 24.28
N ARG A 148 -0.71 9.62 23.46
CA ARG A 148 -1.25 9.04 22.23
C ARG A 148 -0.14 8.69 21.22
N THR A 149 0.88 9.53 21.09
CA THR A 149 2.01 9.27 20.20
C THR A 149 2.99 8.23 20.77
N ALA A 150 3.09 8.13 22.09
CA ALA A 150 3.90 7.12 22.77
C ALA A 150 3.38 5.69 22.58
N VAL A 151 2.05 5.51 22.53
CA VAL A 151 1.39 4.21 22.27
C VAL A 151 1.89 3.60 20.97
N TYR A 152 2.05 4.39 19.91
CA TYR A 152 2.33 3.91 18.56
C TYR A 152 3.81 3.93 18.19
N LYS A 153 4.73 4.05 19.14
CA LYS A 153 6.19 3.84 19.02
C LYS A 153 6.79 4.38 17.72
N GLY A 154 6.63 5.66 17.47
CA GLY A 154 7.24 6.29 16.29
C GLY A 154 6.52 5.97 14.99
N ALA A 155 5.20 5.81 15.03
CA ALA A 155 4.38 5.69 13.84
C ALA A 155 4.55 6.91 12.94
N TYR A 156 4.64 6.65 11.66
CA TYR A 156 4.79 7.64 10.59
C TYR A 156 3.79 7.34 9.50
N GLN A 157 3.48 8.35 8.71
CA GLN A 157 2.53 8.26 7.60
C GLN A 157 2.95 9.22 6.50
N GLY A 158 2.44 8.99 5.31
CA GLY A 158 2.79 9.84 4.19
C GLY A 158 2.13 9.47 2.89
N VAL A 159 2.73 9.99 1.82
CA VAL A 159 2.33 9.76 0.44
C VAL A 159 3.51 9.24 -0.36
N GLY A 160 3.25 8.43 -1.35
CA GLY A 160 4.29 7.87 -2.20
C GLY A 160 3.82 7.64 -3.62
N VAL A 161 4.80 7.44 -4.46
CA VAL A 161 4.64 7.04 -5.85
C VAL A 161 5.52 5.82 -6.12
N ALA A 162 5.06 4.93 -7.00
CA ALA A 162 5.81 3.75 -7.41
C ALA A 162 5.77 3.60 -8.92
N TYR A 163 6.89 3.21 -9.48
CA TYR A 163 7.01 2.72 -10.84
C TYR A 163 7.17 1.20 -10.80
N HIS A 164 6.39 0.49 -11.60
CA HIS A 164 6.45 -0.95 -11.70
C HIS A 164 6.91 -1.36 -13.10
N ASP A 165 7.96 -2.17 -13.16
CA ASP A 165 8.47 -2.77 -14.39
C ASP A 165 8.01 -4.23 -14.43
N PHE A 166 6.95 -4.47 -15.20
CA PHE A 166 6.40 -5.79 -15.48
C PHE A 166 6.74 -6.23 -16.90
N ASN A 167 6.32 -7.45 -17.26
CA ASN A 167 6.34 -7.89 -18.64
C ASN A 167 5.52 -6.91 -19.52
N PRO A 168 5.98 -6.56 -20.74
CA PRO A 168 5.29 -5.61 -21.63
C PRO A 168 3.81 -5.93 -21.89
N GLN A 169 3.41 -7.20 -21.83
CA GLN A 169 2.02 -7.63 -21.96
C GLN A 169 1.12 -7.15 -20.79
N LEU A 170 1.71 -6.82 -19.64
CA LEU A 170 1.02 -6.20 -18.48
C LEU A 170 1.22 -4.68 -18.47
N GLY A 171 2.30 -4.19 -19.11
CA GLY A 171 2.71 -2.79 -19.13
C GLY A 171 3.59 -2.39 -17.94
N ASN A 172 3.97 -1.11 -17.90
CA ASN A 172 4.80 -0.51 -16.85
C ASN A 172 3.99 0.56 -16.11
N PRO A 173 3.09 0.16 -15.20
CA PRO A 173 2.19 1.09 -14.55
C PRO A 173 2.86 1.90 -13.45
N LEU A 174 2.18 3.01 -13.06
CA LEU A 174 2.55 3.89 -11.97
C LEU A 174 1.50 3.81 -10.85
N SER A 175 1.92 3.74 -9.60
CA SER A 175 1.04 3.85 -8.44
C SER A 175 1.22 5.19 -7.74
N ALA A 176 0.10 5.74 -7.23
CA ALA A 176 0.08 6.80 -6.24
C ALA A 176 -0.62 6.26 -4.99
N PHE A 177 -0.02 6.42 -3.82
CA PHE A 177 -0.50 5.77 -2.61
C PHE A 177 -0.28 6.61 -1.34
N ILE A 178 -1.10 6.37 -0.35
CA ILE A 178 -0.88 6.73 1.05
C ILE A 178 -0.25 5.55 1.77
N PHE A 179 0.54 5.82 2.79
CA PHE A 179 1.14 4.76 3.58
C PHE A 179 1.26 5.13 5.05
N GLN A 180 1.37 4.10 5.87
CA GLN A 180 1.67 4.22 7.29
C GLN A 180 2.52 3.04 7.73
N GLY A 181 3.46 3.32 8.63
CA GLY A 181 4.24 2.30 9.29
C GLY A 181 4.54 2.64 10.73
N ALA A 182 4.95 1.62 11.49
CA ALA A 182 5.40 1.78 12.86
C ALA A 182 6.39 0.68 13.25
N GLN A 183 7.05 0.91 14.38
CA GLN A 183 7.93 -0.08 14.98
C GLN A 183 7.12 -1.15 15.72
N ILE A 184 7.34 -2.42 15.38
CA ILE A 184 6.81 -3.57 16.12
C ILE A 184 7.64 -3.79 17.39
N LYS A 185 8.97 -3.93 17.20
CA LYS A 185 9.89 -4.28 18.30
C LYS A 185 11.29 -3.71 18.05
N SER A 186 11.94 -3.22 19.11
CA SER A 186 13.37 -2.97 19.12
C SER A 186 14.11 -4.29 19.32
N ILE A 187 15.05 -4.61 18.44
CA ILE A 187 15.90 -5.81 18.49
C ILE A 187 17.23 -5.46 19.16
N ALA A 188 17.79 -4.30 18.79
CA ALA A 188 19.03 -3.76 19.34
C ALA A 188 18.95 -2.22 19.37
N PRO A 189 19.89 -1.50 19.99
CA PRO A 189 19.83 -0.03 20.15
C PRO A 189 19.60 0.76 18.84
N ARG A 190 20.05 0.22 17.71
CA ARG A 190 19.89 0.86 16.38
C ARG A 190 19.17 -0.03 15.37
N LEU A 191 18.62 -1.17 15.81
CA LEU A 191 17.98 -2.14 14.95
C LEU A 191 16.57 -2.43 15.46
N SER A 192 15.56 -2.30 14.60
CA SER A 192 14.18 -2.57 14.92
C SER A 192 13.44 -3.31 13.81
N LEU A 193 12.46 -4.13 14.22
CA LEU A 193 11.48 -4.73 13.32
C LEU A 193 10.32 -3.77 13.15
N ASN A 194 9.92 -3.52 11.91
CA ASN A 194 8.89 -2.56 11.55
C ASN A 194 7.95 -3.16 10.52
N TYR A 195 6.74 -2.62 10.46
CA TYR A 195 5.78 -2.86 9.39
C TYR A 195 5.44 -1.56 8.67
N GLU A 196 5.00 -1.68 7.44
CA GLU A 196 4.41 -0.61 6.65
C GLU A 196 3.33 -1.20 5.76
N TRP A 197 2.25 -0.49 5.58
CA TRP A 197 1.25 -0.81 4.58
C TRP A 197 1.01 0.40 3.69
N ASN A 198 0.73 0.12 2.44
CA ASN A 198 0.56 1.09 1.37
C ASN A 198 -0.79 0.81 0.70
N LEU A 199 -1.59 1.84 0.50
CA LEU A 199 -2.89 1.76 -0.16
C LEU A 199 -3.04 2.88 -1.18
N GLY A 200 -3.39 2.54 -2.42
CA GLY A 200 -3.50 3.53 -3.47
C GLY A 200 -4.13 3.01 -4.75
N LEU A 201 -3.84 3.71 -5.82
CA LEU A 201 -4.30 3.39 -7.16
C LEU A 201 -3.11 3.25 -8.10
N THR A 202 -3.21 2.32 -9.04
CA THR A 202 -2.22 2.07 -10.09
C THR A 202 -2.81 2.37 -11.44
N PHE A 203 -2.07 3.08 -12.29
CA PHE A 203 -2.49 3.57 -13.60
C PHE A 203 -1.49 3.15 -14.67
N GLY A 204 -1.94 2.99 -15.91
CA GLY A 204 -1.04 2.72 -17.04
C GLY A 204 -0.81 1.24 -17.33
N TRP A 205 -1.72 0.37 -16.90
CA TRP A 205 -1.76 -1.02 -17.30
C TRP A 205 -2.03 -1.19 -18.80
N HIS A 206 -1.57 -2.31 -19.35
CA HIS A 206 -2.02 -2.86 -20.64
C HIS A 206 -3.10 -3.94 -20.33
N PRO A 207 -4.38 -3.54 -20.15
CA PRO A 207 -5.41 -4.43 -19.65
C PRO A 207 -5.90 -5.41 -20.72
N PHE A 208 -6.81 -6.28 -20.32
CA PHE A 208 -7.59 -7.08 -21.27
C PHE A 208 -8.27 -6.19 -22.33
N ASP A 209 -8.07 -6.54 -23.57
CA ASP A 209 -8.78 -6.00 -24.72
C ASP A 209 -9.09 -7.16 -25.67
N PRO A 210 -10.33 -7.30 -26.19
CA PRO A 210 -10.70 -8.40 -27.07
C PRO A 210 -9.88 -8.49 -28.37
N GLN A 211 -9.29 -7.39 -28.83
CA GLN A 211 -8.54 -7.32 -30.07
C GLN A 211 -7.03 -7.27 -29.84
N ASP A 212 -6.58 -6.49 -28.83
CA ASP A 212 -5.17 -6.17 -28.61
C ASP A 212 -4.51 -7.06 -27.55
N ASN A 213 -5.25 -7.44 -26.47
CA ASN A 213 -4.71 -8.27 -25.38
C ASN A 213 -5.76 -9.28 -24.83
N PRO A 214 -6.30 -10.17 -25.70
CA PRO A 214 -7.45 -11.04 -25.37
C PRO A 214 -7.14 -12.11 -24.31
N GLU A 215 -5.87 -12.44 -24.13
CA GLU A 215 -5.44 -13.49 -23.19
C GLU A 215 -5.21 -12.95 -21.77
N ASN A 216 -5.13 -11.63 -21.59
CA ASN A 216 -4.91 -11.02 -20.29
C ASN A 216 -6.16 -11.15 -19.40
N LYS A 217 -6.27 -12.25 -18.69
CA LYS A 217 -7.36 -12.48 -17.71
C LYS A 217 -7.03 -11.94 -16.33
N VAL A 218 -5.85 -11.32 -16.14
CA VAL A 218 -5.34 -10.83 -14.86
C VAL A 218 -5.78 -9.41 -14.58
N ILE A 219 -5.57 -8.51 -15.54
CA ILE A 219 -5.87 -7.08 -15.44
C ILE A 219 -6.92 -6.70 -16.49
N GLY A 220 -8.13 -6.37 -16.04
CA GLY A 220 -9.25 -6.00 -16.92
C GLY A 220 -9.54 -4.50 -16.99
N SER A 221 -8.73 -3.65 -16.34
CA SER A 221 -8.95 -2.20 -16.35
C SER A 221 -7.64 -1.42 -16.35
N LYS A 222 -7.69 -0.17 -16.89
CA LYS A 222 -6.55 0.75 -16.90
C LYS A 222 -6.16 1.25 -15.51
N VAL A 223 -7.05 1.11 -14.52
CA VAL A 223 -6.86 1.53 -13.15
C VAL A 223 -7.16 0.36 -12.21
N THR A 224 -6.26 0.09 -11.27
CA THR A 224 -6.45 -0.92 -10.22
C THR A 224 -6.18 -0.33 -8.85
N ALA A 225 -6.67 -0.97 -7.80
CA ALA A 225 -6.18 -0.75 -6.45
C ALA A 225 -4.72 -1.24 -6.35
N TYR A 226 -3.95 -0.56 -5.53
CA TYR A 226 -2.61 -0.91 -5.07
C TYR A 226 -2.68 -1.16 -3.58
N ILE A 227 -2.44 -2.38 -3.17
CA ILE A 227 -2.42 -2.80 -1.77
C ILE A 227 -1.09 -3.50 -1.52
N ASP A 228 -0.30 -2.98 -0.59
CA ASP A 228 1.02 -3.52 -0.31
C ASP A 228 1.28 -3.52 1.19
N VAL A 229 1.93 -4.57 1.67
CA VAL A 229 2.32 -4.73 3.08
C VAL A 229 3.77 -5.14 3.14
N ASP A 230 4.55 -4.36 3.88
CA ASP A 230 5.96 -4.58 4.12
C ASP A 230 6.22 -5.02 5.57
N LEU A 231 7.12 -5.98 5.74
CA LEU A 231 7.75 -6.30 7.02
C LEU A 231 9.26 -6.18 6.85
N TYR A 232 9.91 -5.32 7.67
CA TYR A 232 11.30 -4.98 7.44
C TYR A 232 12.08 -4.68 8.72
N LEU A 233 13.38 -4.92 8.66
CA LEU A 233 14.36 -4.49 9.63
C LEU A 233 14.82 -3.07 9.27
N ARG A 234 14.72 -2.14 10.22
CA ARG A 234 15.25 -0.78 10.11
C ARG A 234 16.53 -0.68 10.90
N TRP A 235 17.61 -0.35 10.22
CA TRP A 235 18.90 -0.09 10.82
C TRP A 235 19.23 1.40 10.76
N GLN A 236 19.33 2.03 11.93
CA GLN A 236 19.74 3.43 12.07
C GLN A 236 21.26 3.55 11.90
N LEU A 237 21.72 3.97 10.72
CA LEU A 237 23.12 4.20 10.43
C LEU A 237 23.64 5.50 11.05
N ALA A 238 22.84 6.58 10.95
CA ALA A 238 23.13 7.90 11.50
C ALA A 238 21.86 8.52 12.12
N ASP A 239 21.98 9.69 12.72
CA ASP A 239 20.82 10.39 13.28
C ASP A 239 19.80 10.75 12.21
N CYS A 240 20.24 11.02 10.98
CA CYS A 240 19.41 11.40 9.86
C CYS A 240 19.24 10.30 8.82
N LEU A 241 19.85 9.12 8.95
CA LEU A 241 19.89 8.11 7.91
C LEU A 241 19.58 6.72 8.46
N ASP A 242 18.59 6.06 7.87
CA ASP A 242 18.27 4.66 8.10
C ASP A 242 18.39 3.87 6.79
N VAL A 243 18.76 2.59 6.92
CA VAL A 243 18.69 1.59 5.87
C VAL A 243 17.69 0.53 6.30
N ASN A 244 16.81 0.14 5.38
CA ASN A 244 15.78 -0.86 5.64
C ASN A 244 15.97 -2.05 4.72
N LEU A 245 15.76 -3.25 5.27
CA LEU A 245 15.80 -4.51 4.54
C LEU A 245 14.63 -5.40 4.96
N GLY A 246 13.87 -5.92 4.01
CA GLY A 246 12.70 -6.72 4.35
C GLY A 246 12.03 -7.39 3.17
N GLY A 247 10.78 -7.72 3.35
CA GLY A 247 9.90 -8.31 2.34
C GLY A 247 8.62 -7.50 2.19
N SER A 248 8.03 -7.62 1.01
CA SER A 248 6.79 -6.97 0.61
C SER A 248 5.86 -7.97 -0.07
N ILE A 249 4.57 -7.86 0.20
CA ILE A 249 3.50 -8.54 -0.54
C ILE A 249 2.61 -7.49 -1.15
N THR A 250 2.53 -7.47 -2.48
CA THR A 250 1.74 -6.49 -3.23
C THR A 250 0.60 -7.18 -3.98
N HIS A 251 -0.58 -6.58 -3.95
CA HIS A 251 -1.77 -7.00 -4.69
C HIS A 251 -2.32 -5.87 -5.55
N PHE A 252 -2.62 -6.20 -6.81
CA PHE A 252 -3.29 -5.31 -7.76
C PHE A 252 -4.59 -5.94 -8.24
N SER A 253 -5.71 -5.22 -8.12
CA SER A 253 -7.01 -5.63 -8.66
C SER A 253 -7.95 -4.45 -8.85
N ASN A 254 -8.95 -4.61 -9.69
CA ASN A 254 -9.98 -3.58 -9.88
C ASN A 254 -11.22 -3.78 -9.00
N GLY A 255 -11.20 -4.74 -8.05
CA GLY A 255 -12.31 -4.99 -7.16
C GLY A 255 -13.59 -5.47 -7.85
N ASN A 256 -13.49 -6.17 -8.97
CA ASN A 256 -14.61 -6.62 -9.81
C ASN A 256 -15.47 -5.50 -10.44
N THR A 257 -14.94 -4.29 -10.53
CA THR A 257 -15.60 -3.22 -11.28
C THR A 257 -15.56 -3.45 -12.78
N THR A 258 -14.63 -4.31 -13.25
CA THR A 258 -14.50 -4.74 -14.65
C THR A 258 -14.04 -6.21 -14.69
N ILE A 259 -14.50 -6.99 -15.67
CA ILE A 259 -14.09 -8.37 -15.93
C ILE A 259 -13.30 -8.42 -17.24
N PRO A 260 -12.20 -9.21 -17.29
CA PRO A 260 -11.65 -10.11 -16.29
C PRO A 260 -10.93 -9.39 -15.14
N ASN A 261 -10.79 -10.04 -13.98
CA ASN A 261 -10.06 -9.53 -12.83
C ASN A 261 -9.55 -10.67 -11.95
N ALA A 262 -8.59 -11.46 -12.44
CA ALA A 262 -7.95 -12.47 -11.60
C ALA A 262 -7.00 -11.85 -10.55
N GLY A 263 -6.60 -10.60 -10.76
CA GLY A 263 -5.67 -9.86 -9.92
C GLY A 263 -4.22 -10.33 -10.07
N LEU A 264 -3.29 -9.46 -9.73
CA LEU A 264 -1.85 -9.71 -9.77
C LEU A 264 -1.29 -9.67 -8.34
N ASN A 265 -0.60 -10.74 -7.94
CA ASN A 265 0.08 -10.83 -6.66
C ASN A 265 1.58 -10.92 -6.87
N VAL A 266 2.33 -10.14 -6.11
CA VAL A 266 3.78 -10.01 -6.22
C VAL A 266 4.40 -10.14 -4.84
N LEU A 267 5.47 -10.93 -4.73
CA LEU A 267 6.29 -11.06 -3.52
C LEU A 267 7.66 -10.46 -3.78
N GLY A 268 8.02 -9.40 -3.04
CA GLY A 268 9.24 -8.62 -3.24
C GLY A 268 10.20 -8.66 -2.07
N GLY A 269 11.50 -8.55 -2.37
CA GLY A 269 12.50 -8.16 -1.39
C GLY A 269 12.60 -6.63 -1.36
N ARG A 270 12.45 -6.01 -0.18
CA ARG A 270 12.57 -4.55 -0.02
C ARG A 270 13.96 -4.16 0.44
N VAL A 271 14.57 -3.22 -0.28
CA VAL A 271 15.76 -2.50 0.16
C VAL A 271 15.46 -1.01 0.06
N SER A 272 15.68 -0.25 1.15
CA SER A 272 15.42 1.18 1.12
C SER A 272 16.40 2.01 1.94
N VAL A 273 16.47 3.29 1.57
CA VAL A 273 17.22 4.33 2.29
C VAL A 273 16.23 5.42 2.69
N ALA A 274 16.20 5.74 3.97
CA ALA A 274 15.33 6.78 4.53
C ALA A 274 16.16 7.90 5.14
N TYR A 275 15.94 9.13 4.66
CA TYR A 275 16.59 10.34 5.16
C TYR A 275 15.60 11.15 6.01
N TYR A 276 16.03 11.53 7.21
CA TYR A 276 15.26 12.33 8.17
C TYR A 276 15.78 13.77 8.22
N VAL A 277 14.93 14.73 7.92
CA VAL A 277 15.33 16.15 7.83
C VAL A 277 15.68 16.71 9.21
N ASN A 278 14.90 16.40 10.25
CA ASN A 278 15.00 17.06 11.56
C ASN A 278 14.93 16.10 12.77
N ARG A 279 15.25 14.81 12.59
CA ARG A 279 15.18 13.81 13.68
C ARG A 279 16.05 14.16 14.89
N ARG A 280 17.16 14.86 14.71
CA ARG A 280 18.04 15.30 15.81
C ARG A 280 17.36 16.21 16.82
N LEU A 281 16.51 17.12 16.34
CA LEU A 281 15.81 18.09 17.17
C LEU A 281 14.86 17.43 18.17
N ASN A 282 14.38 16.22 17.84
CA ASN A 282 13.41 15.48 18.64
C ASN A 282 14.03 14.47 19.60
N ARG A 283 15.37 14.34 19.67
CA ARG A 283 16.06 13.36 20.51
C ARG A 283 15.94 13.67 22.01
N GLN A 284 15.59 14.90 22.38
CA GLN A 284 15.49 15.37 23.78
C GLN A 284 14.07 15.24 24.35
N LEU A 285 13.08 14.82 23.55
CA LEU A 285 11.71 14.66 24.01
C LEU A 285 11.61 13.43 24.92
N HIS A 286 11.12 13.65 26.12
CA HIS A 286 10.93 12.58 27.12
C HIS A 286 9.88 11.60 26.61
N THR A 287 10.17 10.29 26.72
CA THR A 287 9.17 9.25 26.47
C THR A 287 8.06 9.34 27.52
N GLN A 288 6.87 9.66 27.11
CA GLN A 288 5.70 9.70 27.98
C GLN A 288 5.32 8.30 28.44
N VAL A 289 4.90 8.19 29.68
CA VAL A 289 4.36 6.93 30.21
C VAL A 289 2.95 6.74 29.64
N VAL A 290 2.73 5.58 29.03
CA VAL A 290 1.42 5.21 28.49
C VAL A 290 0.55 4.68 29.61
N SER A 291 -0.58 5.34 29.88
CA SER A 291 -1.57 4.87 30.87
C SER A 291 -2.23 3.56 30.39
N PRO A 292 -2.56 2.65 31.32
CA PRO A 292 -3.31 1.44 30.94
C PRO A 292 -4.65 1.81 30.32
N LEU A 293 -5.00 1.17 29.19
CA LEU A 293 -6.31 1.36 28.58
C LEU A 293 -7.42 0.86 29.52
N ARG A 294 -8.41 1.69 29.78
CA ARG A 294 -9.67 1.23 30.37
C ARG A 294 -10.42 0.41 29.33
N ARG A 295 -10.53 -0.89 29.55
CA ARG A 295 -11.24 -1.81 28.66
C ARG A 295 -12.73 -1.46 28.63
N HIS A 296 -13.30 -1.38 27.44
CA HIS A 296 -14.71 -1.05 27.18
C HIS A 296 -15.17 -1.66 25.87
N VAL A 297 -16.47 -1.62 25.63
CA VAL A 297 -17.08 -2.01 24.37
C VAL A 297 -17.59 -0.75 23.69
N ASP A 298 -17.22 -0.56 22.43
CA ASP A 298 -17.82 0.41 21.52
C ASP A 298 -18.57 -0.31 20.42
N CYS A 299 -19.51 0.37 19.78
CA CYS A 299 -20.26 -0.19 18.66
C CYS A 299 -20.14 0.72 17.45
N ASP A 300 -19.74 0.14 16.32
CA ASP A 300 -19.66 0.84 15.05
C ASP A 300 -20.81 0.43 14.14
N LEU A 301 -21.49 1.42 13.56
CA LEU A 301 -22.39 1.22 12.45
C LEU A 301 -21.78 1.75 11.17
N VAL A 302 -21.60 0.88 10.18
CA VAL A 302 -21.09 1.25 8.85
C VAL A 302 -22.17 1.02 7.82
N LEU A 303 -22.37 2.00 6.93
CA LEU A 303 -23.18 1.88 5.73
C LEU A 303 -22.26 1.99 4.51
N TYR A 304 -22.40 1.07 3.56
CA TYR A 304 -21.57 1.06 2.38
C TYR A 304 -22.36 0.78 1.10
N GLY A 305 -21.80 1.22 -0.02
CA GLY A 305 -22.29 0.93 -1.36
C GLY A 305 -21.14 0.64 -2.32
N ALA A 306 -21.46 -0.05 -3.39
CA ALA A 306 -20.53 -0.34 -4.47
C ALA A 306 -21.29 -0.68 -5.75
N TRP A 307 -20.55 -0.83 -6.81
CA TRP A 307 -21.02 -1.44 -8.06
C TRP A 307 -20.04 -2.53 -8.47
N ARG A 308 -20.56 -3.57 -9.09
CA ARG A 308 -19.74 -4.66 -9.63
C ARG A 308 -20.24 -5.12 -10.98
N LYS A 309 -19.34 -5.75 -11.73
CA LYS A 309 -19.69 -6.57 -12.89
C LYS A 309 -19.97 -7.98 -12.42
N GLN A 310 -20.86 -8.66 -13.14
CA GLN A 310 -21.14 -10.08 -12.99
C GLN A 310 -20.82 -10.77 -14.31
N GLY A 311 -20.28 -11.98 -14.25
CA GLY A 311 -20.03 -12.83 -15.40
C GLY A 311 -20.49 -14.27 -15.15
N PHE A 312 -20.78 -14.97 -16.21
CA PHE A 312 -20.93 -16.42 -16.19
C PHE A 312 -19.70 -17.07 -16.78
N TYR A 313 -19.34 -18.21 -16.23
CA TYR A 313 -18.24 -19.04 -16.73
C TYR A 313 -18.80 -20.10 -17.65
N PHE A 314 -18.43 -20.04 -18.92
CA PHE A 314 -18.72 -21.04 -19.93
C PHE A 314 -17.41 -21.81 -20.26
N ASP A 315 -17.51 -22.92 -21.00
CA ASP A 315 -16.34 -23.71 -21.42
C ASP A 315 -15.31 -22.87 -22.19
N GLN A 316 -15.76 -21.85 -22.90
CA GLN A 316 -14.92 -20.89 -23.65
C GLN A 316 -14.37 -19.74 -22.80
N GLY A 317 -14.68 -19.67 -21.49
CA GLY A 317 -14.22 -18.68 -20.54
C GLY A 317 -15.32 -17.79 -19.95
N PRO A 318 -14.92 -16.80 -19.11
CA PRO A 318 -15.88 -15.92 -18.46
C PRO A 318 -16.45 -14.89 -19.45
N VAL A 319 -17.75 -14.78 -19.50
CA VAL A 319 -18.48 -13.77 -20.28
C VAL A 319 -19.15 -12.79 -19.32
N ALA A 320 -18.83 -11.50 -19.46
CA ALA A 320 -19.37 -10.46 -18.61
C ALA A 320 -20.81 -10.13 -19.01
N LEU A 321 -21.71 -10.02 -18.03
CA LEU A 321 -23.05 -9.49 -18.23
C LEU A 321 -22.99 -7.99 -18.54
N PRO A 322 -23.88 -7.48 -19.42
CA PRO A 322 -23.95 -6.06 -19.71
C PRO A 322 -24.39 -5.27 -18.47
N GLY A 323 -23.89 -4.02 -18.38
CA GLY A 323 -24.23 -3.12 -17.29
C GLY A 323 -23.40 -3.33 -16.02
N SER A 324 -23.83 -2.71 -14.95
CA SER A 324 -23.25 -2.80 -13.61
C SER A 324 -24.36 -3.02 -12.58
N TYR A 325 -24.05 -3.76 -11.53
CA TYR A 325 -24.99 -4.14 -10.49
C TYR A 325 -24.62 -3.44 -9.19
N GLY A 326 -25.57 -2.71 -8.61
CA GLY A 326 -25.39 -2.05 -7.32
C GLY A 326 -25.34 -3.07 -6.18
N VAL A 327 -24.46 -2.83 -5.24
CA VAL A 327 -24.36 -3.54 -3.95
C VAL A 327 -24.51 -2.51 -2.85
N PHE A 328 -25.33 -2.80 -1.85
CA PHE A 328 -25.54 -1.97 -0.67
C PHE A 328 -25.47 -2.85 0.57
N GLY A 329 -24.93 -2.33 1.65
CA GLY A 329 -24.87 -3.11 2.86
C GLY A 329 -24.63 -2.27 4.10
N PHE A 330 -24.71 -2.96 5.23
CA PHE A 330 -24.36 -2.40 6.53
C PHE A 330 -23.56 -3.42 7.34
N THR A 331 -22.78 -2.91 8.30
CA THR A 331 -22.18 -3.74 9.36
C THR A 331 -22.42 -3.06 10.70
N LEU A 332 -22.85 -3.83 11.70
CA LEU A 332 -23.02 -3.39 13.07
C LEU A 332 -22.02 -4.18 13.92
N ASN A 333 -20.99 -3.48 14.40
CA ASN A 333 -19.79 -4.08 15.01
C ASN A 333 -19.64 -3.69 16.48
N PRO A 334 -20.16 -4.43 17.46
CA PRO A 334 -19.70 -4.32 18.84
C PRO A 334 -18.26 -4.84 18.95
N LEU A 335 -17.37 -3.96 19.43
CA LEU A 335 -15.93 -4.16 19.51
C LEU A 335 -15.43 -3.96 20.93
N TYR A 336 -14.72 -4.94 21.45
CA TYR A 336 -14.08 -4.88 22.76
C TYR A 336 -12.64 -4.40 22.61
N HIS A 337 -12.28 -3.31 23.27
CA HIS A 337 -10.96 -2.73 23.27
C HIS A 337 -10.03 -3.51 24.20
N LEU A 338 -9.19 -4.38 23.62
CA LEU A 338 -8.23 -5.21 24.35
C LEU A 338 -7.01 -4.42 24.80
N ASN A 339 -6.53 -3.55 23.93
CA ASN A 339 -5.44 -2.62 24.19
C ASN A 339 -5.53 -1.41 23.22
N HIS A 340 -4.58 -0.49 23.29
CA HIS A 340 -4.61 0.75 22.48
C HIS A 340 -4.53 0.55 20.97
N TRP A 341 -4.07 -0.60 20.51
CA TRP A 341 -3.81 -0.88 19.10
C TRP A 341 -4.60 -2.08 18.56
N PHE A 342 -5.37 -2.78 19.41
CA PHE A 342 -6.11 -3.96 18.97
C PHE A 342 -7.47 -4.07 19.64
N ASN A 343 -8.50 -4.20 18.82
CA ASN A 343 -9.88 -4.48 19.22
C ASN A 343 -10.32 -5.80 18.61
N ALA A 344 -11.19 -6.51 19.31
CA ALA A 344 -11.82 -7.71 18.78
C ALA A 344 -13.31 -7.69 19.08
N GLY A 345 -14.10 -8.32 18.23
CA GLY A 345 -15.55 -8.33 18.40
C GLY A 345 -16.26 -9.23 17.43
N VAL A 346 -17.54 -8.98 17.32
CA VAL A 346 -18.45 -9.66 16.38
C VAL A 346 -19.17 -8.61 15.54
N SER A 347 -19.83 -9.04 14.47
CA SER A 347 -20.62 -8.13 13.65
C SER A 347 -21.85 -8.83 13.08
N VAL A 348 -22.91 -8.06 12.97
CA VAL A 348 -24.06 -8.40 12.12
C VAL A 348 -23.88 -7.66 10.80
N ASP A 349 -23.83 -8.41 9.70
CA ASP A 349 -23.52 -7.89 8.37
C ASP A 349 -24.71 -8.14 7.44
N GLY A 350 -25.28 -7.07 6.90
CA GLY A 350 -26.33 -7.13 5.89
C GLY A 350 -25.81 -6.72 4.52
N VAL A 351 -26.22 -7.45 3.48
CA VAL A 351 -25.89 -7.14 2.09
C VAL A 351 -27.11 -7.31 1.19
N TYR A 352 -27.28 -6.37 0.26
CA TYR A 352 -28.15 -6.46 -0.90
C TYR A 352 -27.28 -6.36 -2.16
N ASP A 353 -27.17 -7.45 -2.92
CA ASP A 353 -26.41 -7.51 -4.17
C ASP A 353 -27.33 -7.80 -5.35
N ARG A 354 -27.51 -6.80 -6.20
CA ARG A 354 -28.38 -6.89 -7.39
C ARG A 354 -27.88 -7.90 -8.43
N SER A 355 -26.64 -8.37 -8.32
CA SER A 355 -26.08 -9.41 -9.17
C SER A 355 -26.23 -10.81 -8.59
N ALA A 356 -26.66 -10.94 -7.35
CA ALA A 356 -26.77 -12.22 -6.69
C ALA A 356 -27.94 -13.03 -7.26
N ASN A 357 -27.70 -14.35 -7.42
CA ASN A 357 -28.71 -15.33 -7.81
C ASN A 357 -29.42 -15.03 -9.16
N LEU A 358 -28.74 -14.34 -10.07
CA LEU A 358 -29.21 -14.22 -11.46
C LEU A 358 -29.26 -15.62 -12.09
N TYR A 359 -30.27 -15.87 -12.94
CA TYR A 359 -30.44 -17.14 -13.60
C TYR A 359 -30.84 -16.96 -15.07
N PHE A 360 -30.63 -17.98 -15.89
CA PHE A 360 -31.14 -18.05 -17.24
C PHE A 360 -32.54 -18.63 -17.26
N ASP A 361 -33.42 -18.03 -18.08
CA ASP A 361 -34.77 -18.50 -18.32
C ASP A 361 -34.75 -19.44 -19.53
N GLY A 362 -34.98 -20.75 -19.28
CA GLY A 362 -34.99 -21.79 -20.29
C GLY A 362 -33.68 -22.58 -20.44
N ASP A 363 -33.75 -23.70 -21.17
CA ASP A 363 -32.59 -24.55 -21.55
C ASP A 363 -31.84 -23.87 -22.69
N TYR A 364 -30.97 -22.91 -22.35
CA TYR A 364 -30.20 -22.19 -23.36
C TYR A 364 -28.83 -22.83 -23.58
N ILE A 365 -28.63 -23.46 -24.74
CA ILE A 365 -27.33 -23.94 -25.20
C ILE A 365 -26.65 -22.79 -25.95
N VAL A 366 -25.48 -22.39 -25.46
CA VAL A 366 -24.66 -21.34 -26.08
C VAL A 366 -24.11 -21.85 -27.40
N GLY A 367 -24.69 -21.42 -28.54
CA GLY A 367 -24.13 -21.64 -29.87
C GLY A 367 -22.89 -20.79 -30.14
N GLU A 368 -21.94 -21.29 -30.94
CA GLU A 368 -20.80 -20.51 -31.41
C GLU A 368 -21.30 -19.33 -32.27
N GLY A 369 -20.95 -18.10 -31.90
CA GLY A 369 -21.14 -16.90 -32.73
C GLY A 369 -22.18 -15.88 -32.27
N GLU A 370 -23.05 -16.18 -31.30
CA GLU A 370 -24.13 -15.26 -30.87
C GLU A 370 -23.84 -14.63 -29.50
N GLN A 371 -23.02 -13.61 -29.45
CA GLN A 371 -22.75 -12.92 -28.18
C GLN A 371 -23.90 -12.04 -27.69
N ASP A 372 -24.69 -11.45 -28.57
CA ASP A 372 -25.71 -10.45 -28.22
C ASP A 372 -27.06 -11.05 -27.82
N ALA A 373 -27.46 -12.19 -28.38
CA ALA A 373 -28.75 -12.83 -28.09
C ALA A 373 -28.85 -13.48 -26.68
N LYS A 374 -27.75 -13.66 -26.01
CA LYS A 374 -27.65 -14.41 -24.73
C LYS A 374 -28.21 -13.65 -23.53
N TRP A 375 -28.21 -12.32 -23.57
CA TRP A 375 -28.52 -11.50 -22.40
C TRP A 375 -30.02 -11.28 -22.19
N GLU A 376 -30.80 -11.47 -23.19
CA GLU A 376 -32.27 -11.34 -23.12
C GLU A 376 -32.92 -12.39 -22.20
N HIS A 377 -32.23 -13.53 -21.98
CA HIS A 377 -32.71 -14.63 -21.15
C HIS A 377 -32.26 -14.54 -19.68
N VAL A 378 -31.42 -13.54 -19.30
CA VAL A 378 -31.00 -13.36 -17.91
C VAL A 378 -32.10 -12.72 -17.09
N ARG A 379 -32.59 -13.44 -16.09
CA ARG A 379 -33.67 -13.01 -15.19
C ARG A 379 -33.12 -12.67 -13.81
N ARG A 380 -33.80 -11.73 -13.16
CA ARG A 380 -33.53 -11.36 -11.77
C ARG A 380 -34.55 -12.06 -10.86
N PRO A 381 -34.08 -12.67 -9.76
CA PRO A 381 -35.00 -13.20 -8.75
C PRO A 381 -35.65 -12.06 -7.98
N ALA A 382 -36.64 -12.39 -7.13
CA ALA A 382 -37.22 -11.43 -6.18
C ALA A 382 -36.09 -10.83 -5.28
N ALA A 383 -36.23 -9.54 -4.94
CA ALA A 383 -35.19 -8.79 -4.19
C ALA A 383 -34.78 -9.47 -2.88
N ILE A 384 -35.69 -10.15 -2.20
CA ILE A 384 -35.36 -10.90 -0.96
C ILE A 384 -34.33 -12.02 -1.20
N LYS A 385 -34.27 -12.61 -2.40
CA LYS A 385 -33.29 -13.63 -2.76
C LYS A 385 -31.92 -13.03 -3.12
N GLN A 386 -31.85 -11.71 -3.21
CA GLN A 386 -30.61 -10.93 -3.46
C GLN A 386 -30.09 -10.27 -2.18
N MET A 387 -30.72 -10.54 -1.04
CA MET A 387 -30.31 -10.08 0.29
C MET A 387 -29.75 -11.23 1.11
N ALA A 388 -28.76 -10.95 1.95
CA ALA A 388 -28.28 -11.88 2.97
C ALA A 388 -28.02 -11.14 4.28
N LEU A 389 -28.13 -11.87 5.38
CA LEU A 389 -27.70 -11.45 6.71
C LEU A 389 -26.69 -12.48 7.22
N GLY A 390 -25.55 -12.00 7.67
CA GLY A 390 -24.45 -12.82 8.16
C GLY A 390 -23.98 -12.39 9.56
N LEU A 391 -23.23 -13.27 10.18
CA LEU A 391 -22.48 -12.99 11.39
C LEU A 391 -20.99 -13.18 11.12
N SER A 392 -20.16 -12.28 11.66
CA SER A 392 -18.71 -12.37 11.52
C SER A 392 -17.98 -12.08 12.82
N ALA A 393 -16.81 -12.71 12.98
CA ALA A 393 -15.80 -12.28 13.93
C ALA A 393 -15.05 -11.08 13.34
N ARG A 394 -14.65 -10.14 14.21
CA ARG A 394 -13.93 -8.93 13.83
C ARG A 394 -12.62 -8.80 14.61
N ALA A 395 -11.60 -8.35 13.90
CA ALA A 395 -10.33 -7.94 14.49
C ALA A 395 -9.97 -6.57 13.93
N GLU A 396 -9.65 -5.62 14.79
CA GLU A 396 -9.22 -4.28 14.39
C GLU A 396 -7.84 -3.97 14.88
N PHE A 397 -7.01 -3.48 13.96
CA PHE A 397 -5.70 -2.92 14.25
C PHE A 397 -5.82 -1.40 14.20
N VAL A 398 -5.84 -0.79 15.39
CA VAL A 398 -5.99 0.66 15.56
C VAL A 398 -4.63 1.31 15.39
N MET A 399 -4.57 2.30 14.51
CA MET A 399 -3.38 3.08 14.21
C MET A 399 -3.69 4.57 14.38
N PRO A 400 -2.71 5.48 14.40
CA PRO A 400 -2.95 6.88 14.73
C PRO A 400 -4.02 7.60 13.88
N TYR A 401 -4.17 7.22 12.61
CA TYR A 401 -5.05 7.89 11.64
C TYR A 401 -6.00 6.96 10.92
N PHE A 402 -5.71 5.66 10.98
CA PHE A 402 -6.44 4.62 10.27
C PHE A 402 -6.68 3.46 11.21
N THR A 403 -7.69 2.69 10.92
CA THR A 403 -7.92 1.40 11.57
C THR A 403 -8.13 0.37 10.47
N ILE A 404 -7.40 -0.73 10.53
CA ILE A 404 -7.63 -1.88 9.65
C ILE A 404 -8.63 -2.79 10.35
N ASN A 405 -9.77 -3.02 9.73
CA ASN A 405 -10.79 -3.96 10.19
C ASN A 405 -10.74 -5.23 9.34
N LEU A 406 -10.56 -6.35 9.97
CA LEU A 406 -10.64 -7.68 9.38
C LEU A 406 -11.92 -8.36 9.85
N GLY A 407 -12.65 -8.98 8.93
CA GLY A 407 -13.85 -9.74 9.21
C GLY A 407 -13.79 -11.14 8.61
N TYR A 408 -14.26 -12.14 9.36
CA TYR A 408 -14.47 -13.48 8.87
C TYR A 408 -15.85 -13.96 9.32
N GLY A 409 -16.74 -14.22 8.38
CA GLY A 409 -18.13 -14.47 8.66
C GLY A 409 -18.80 -15.47 7.74
N HIS A 410 -20.03 -15.80 8.09
CA HIS A 410 -20.90 -16.67 7.33
C HIS A 410 -22.29 -16.09 7.22
N ASN A 411 -22.90 -16.14 6.01
CA ASN A 411 -24.27 -15.75 5.82
C ASN A 411 -25.20 -16.82 6.43
N ILE A 412 -26.14 -16.38 7.26
CA ILE A 412 -27.09 -17.25 7.98
C ILE A 412 -28.51 -17.14 7.44
N VAL A 413 -28.90 -15.96 6.94
CA VAL A 413 -30.21 -15.74 6.32
C VAL A 413 -30.02 -15.60 4.82
N ASN A 414 -30.85 -16.32 4.03
CA ASN A 414 -30.77 -16.38 2.57
C ASN A 414 -29.39 -16.77 2.01
N ALA A 415 -28.64 -17.61 2.71
CA ALA A 415 -27.34 -18.13 2.30
C ALA A 415 -27.49 -19.12 1.13
N ARG A 416 -27.88 -18.64 -0.05
CA ARG A 416 -28.16 -19.45 -1.25
C ARG A 416 -27.43 -18.90 -2.47
N GLY A 417 -27.04 -19.79 -3.38
CA GLY A 417 -26.39 -19.42 -4.64
C GLY A 417 -25.14 -18.56 -4.40
N GLY A 418 -25.08 -17.40 -5.02
CA GLY A 418 -23.95 -16.45 -4.91
C GLY A 418 -23.78 -15.81 -3.51
N LEU A 419 -24.72 -15.99 -2.60
CA LEU A 419 -24.65 -15.51 -1.21
C LEU A 419 -24.37 -16.65 -0.21
N LYS A 420 -24.15 -17.90 -0.68
CA LYS A 420 -23.84 -19.06 0.16
C LYS A 420 -22.34 -19.05 0.52
N GLY A 421 -22.02 -19.43 1.75
CA GLY A 421 -20.65 -19.71 2.16
C GLY A 421 -20.04 -18.68 3.07
N TRP A 422 -18.72 -18.76 3.22
CA TRP A 422 -17.94 -17.90 4.08
C TRP A 422 -17.51 -16.64 3.34
N TYR A 423 -17.55 -15.51 4.03
CA TYR A 423 -17.03 -14.25 3.50
C TYR A 423 -15.93 -13.69 4.38
N GLN A 424 -15.01 -12.98 3.75
CA GLN A 424 -13.94 -12.24 4.39
C GLN A 424 -14.09 -10.76 4.05
N MET A 425 -13.80 -9.91 5.01
CA MET A 425 -13.80 -8.46 4.82
C MET A 425 -12.45 -7.90 5.25
N LEU A 426 -11.92 -7.02 4.42
CA LEU A 426 -10.80 -6.16 4.74
C LEU A 426 -11.26 -4.73 4.52
N ALA A 427 -11.23 -3.90 5.56
CA ALA A 427 -11.61 -2.51 5.45
C ALA A 427 -10.62 -1.60 6.16
N LEU A 428 -10.38 -0.44 5.55
CA LEU A 428 -9.66 0.69 6.11
C LEU A 428 -10.70 1.70 6.61
N LYS A 429 -10.66 2.02 7.89
CA LYS A 429 -11.42 3.11 8.50
C LYS A 429 -10.53 4.34 8.62
N VAL A 430 -10.97 5.47 8.08
CA VAL A 430 -10.26 6.76 8.16
C VAL A 430 -11.10 7.73 8.98
N GLY A 431 -10.64 8.14 10.15
CA GLY A 431 -11.36 9.06 11.03
C GLY A 431 -11.52 10.44 10.37
N LEU A 432 -12.77 10.88 10.19
CA LEU A 432 -13.13 12.21 9.70
C LEU A 432 -13.45 13.15 10.86
N SER A 433 -14.00 12.62 11.93
CA SER A 433 -14.28 13.32 13.18
C SER A 433 -14.17 12.35 14.36
N ARG A 434 -14.52 12.82 15.57
CA ARG A 434 -14.55 11.96 16.77
C ARG A 434 -15.55 10.81 16.68
N ARG A 435 -16.61 10.97 15.89
CA ARG A 435 -17.69 9.98 15.77
C ARG A 435 -17.85 9.41 14.36
N ILE A 436 -17.32 10.05 13.33
CA ILE A 436 -17.55 9.69 11.92
C ILE A 436 -16.23 9.28 11.29
N PHE A 437 -16.26 8.19 10.54
CA PHE A 437 -15.12 7.72 9.74
C PHE A 437 -15.57 7.31 8.34
N ALA A 438 -14.67 7.47 7.36
CA ALA A 438 -14.81 6.87 6.04
C ALA A 438 -14.41 5.39 6.11
N ASN A 439 -15.12 4.55 5.35
CA ASN A 439 -14.85 3.13 5.23
C ASN A 439 -14.54 2.78 3.78
N ILE A 440 -13.35 2.24 3.54
CA ILE A 440 -12.90 1.76 2.23
C ILE A 440 -12.53 0.29 2.41
N GLY A 441 -13.37 -0.60 1.90
CA GLY A 441 -13.20 -2.02 2.15
C GLY A 441 -13.45 -2.87 0.92
N TYR A 442 -13.18 -4.15 1.10
CA TYR A 442 -13.39 -5.18 0.11
C TYR A 442 -13.89 -6.46 0.76
N SER A 443 -14.88 -7.08 0.14
CA SER A 443 -15.38 -8.40 0.52
C SER A 443 -14.87 -9.46 -0.43
N LEU A 444 -14.41 -10.58 0.13
CA LEU A 444 -14.05 -11.81 -0.58
C LEU A 444 -15.05 -12.91 -0.22
N HIS A 445 -15.15 -13.92 -1.08
CA HIS A 445 -15.91 -15.12 -0.84
C HIS A 445 -14.98 -16.33 -0.88
N ASP A 446 -15.03 -17.15 0.17
CA ASP A 446 -14.21 -18.37 0.34
C ASP A 446 -12.70 -18.16 0.09
N PHE A 447 -12.16 -16.99 0.49
CA PHE A 447 -10.76 -16.56 0.29
C PHE A 447 -10.27 -16.58 -1.17
N LYS A 448 -11.10 -16.89 -2.11
CA LYS A 448 -10.72 -17.13 -3.50
C LYS A 448 -11.46 -16.21 -4.48
N TYR A 449 -12.74 -16.01 -4.23
CA TYR A 449 -13.58 -15.31 -5.20
C TYR A 449 -13.74 -13.85 -4.80
N PRO A 450 -13.32 -12.90 -5.68
CA PRO A 450 -13.58 -11.50 -5.49
C PRO A 450 -15.09 -11.25 -5.41
N ASN A 451 -15.54 -10.48 -4.44
CA ASN A 451 -16.95 -10.17 -4.28
C ASN A 451 -17.24 -8.71 -4.67
N HIS A 452 -17.14 -7.76 -3.75
CA HIS A 452 -17.45 -6.36 -4.02
C HIS A 452 -16.66 -5.40 -3.15
N LEU A 453 -16.54 -4.17 -3.62
CA LEU A 453 -16.04 -3.04 -2.82
C LEU A 453 -17.06 -2.68 -1.72
N MET A 454 -16.56 -2.07 -0.65
CA MET A 454 -17.34 -1.56 0.47
C MET A 454 -16.95 -0.11 0.71
N LEU A 455 -17.49 0.80 -0.11
CA LEU A 455 -17.20 2.23 -0.04
C LEU A 455 -18.31 2.93 0.73
N GLY A 456 -17.98 3.58 1.84
CA GLY A 456 -19.00 4.19 2.68
C GLY A 456 -18.49 4.97 3.85
N ALA A 457 -19.35 5.12 4.83
CA ALA A 457 -19.05 5.81 6.08
C ALA A 457 -19.62 5.05 7.27
N GLY A 458 -19.02 5.26 8.42
CA GLY A 458 -19.48 4.70 9.68
C GLY A 458 -19.48 5.72 10.80
N VAL A 459 -20.20 5.35 11.85
CA VAL A 459 -20.30 6.12 13.08
C VAL A 459 -19.94 5.24 14.28
N HIS A 460 -19.21 5.82 15.24
CA HIS A 460 -19.04 5.27 16.58
C HIS A 460 -20.25 5.65 17.42
N LEU A 461 -20.98 4.65 17.93
CA LEU A 461 -22.19 4.78 18.72
C LEU A 461 -21.90 4.87 20.22
#